data_ee3d41bc35bbaa53feeb934f8915a65e
#
_entry.id   ee3d41bc35bbaa53feeb934f8915a65e
#
_cell.length_a   1.000
_cell.length_b   1.000
_cell.length_c   1.000
_cell.angle_alpha   90.00
_cell.angle_beta   90.00
_cell.angle_gamma   90.00
#
_symmetry.space_group_name_H-M   'P 1'
#
loop_
_entity.id
_entity.type
_entity.pdbx_description
1 polymer ?
#
loop_
_entity_poly.entity_id
_entity_poly.type
_entity_poly.pdbx_seq_one_letter_code
_entity_poly.pdbx_strand_id
1 'polypeptide(L)'
;MSLKLVEILVLGQVLRLNVPVEQEELLRQAARNLDVLVSEMKEKTGLIQLDRVLSIVALNLSFELSQEKNKAAKIEDVLRTGIQQLDHSLENIRVNKEQY
;
A
#
# COMPACT_ATOMS: atom_id res chain seq x y z
N MET A 1 -22.50 10.07 7.86
CA MET A 1 -21.64 10.33 6.71
C MET A 1 -22.36 9.98 5.42
N SER A 2 -22.30 10.86 4.45
CA SER A 2 -22.94 10.61 3.17
C SER A 2 -22.02 9.83 2.25
N LEU A 3 -22.58 8.83 1.59
CA LEU A 3 -21.89 8.15 0.52
C LEU A 3 -22.27 8.77 -0.82
N LYS A 4 -21.33 8.81 -1.73
CA LYS A 4 -21.53 9.35 -3.06
C LYS A 4 -21.08 8.33 -4.09
N LEU A 5 -21.85 8.15 -5.16
CA LEU A 5 -21.42 7.31 -6.27
C LEU A 5 -20.40 8.07 -7.09
N VAL A 6 -19.22 7.50 -7.24
CA VAL A 6 -18.11 8.14 -7.95
C VAL A 6 -17.66 7.22 -9.07
N GLU A 7 -17.43 7.81 -10.26
CA GLU A 7 -16.81 7.09 -11.37
C GLU A 7 -15.33 7.41 -11.40
N ILE A 8 -14.50 6.38 -11.41
CA ILE A 8 -13.05 6.52 -11.40
C ILE A 8 -12.46 5.72 -12.55
N LEU A 9 -11.64 6.41 -13.34
CA LEU A 9 -10.87 5.75 -14.37
C LEU A 9 -9.56 5.27 -13.79
N VAL A 10 -9.32 3.97 -13.81
CA VAL A 10 -8.08 3.38 -13.31
C VAL A 10 -7.71 2.20 -14.19
N LEU A 11 -6.46 2.16 -14.62
CA LEU A 11 -5.91 1.09 -15.46
C LEU A 11 -6.76 0.86 -16.73
N GLY A 12 -7.28 1.93 -17.31
CA GLY A 12 -8.11 1.87 -18.50
C GLY A 12 -9.53 1.39 -18.27
N GLN A 13 -9.96 1.23 -17.04
CA GLN A 13 -11.30 0.78 -16.68
C GLN A 13 -12.03 1.85 -15.90
N VAL A 14 -13.34 1.96 -16.14
CA VAL A 14 -14.18 2.86 -15.35
C VAL A 14 -14.83 2.05 -14.24
N LEU A 15 -14.56 2.45 -13.01
CA LEU A 15 -15.14 1.82 -11.83
C LEU A 15 -16.14 2.77 -11.19
N ARG A 16 -17.27 2.23 -10.75
CA ARG A 16 -18.31 2.99 -10.06
C ARG A 16 -18.35 2.51 -8.61
N LEU A 17 -18.01 3.41 -7.70
CA LEU A 17 -17.84 3.07 -6.30
C LEU A 17 -18.61 4.05 -5.42
N ASN A 18 -19.20 3.54 -4.35
CA ASN A 18 -19.79 4.38 -3.31
C ASN A 18 -18.72 4.69 -2.28
N VAL A 19 -18.41 5.96 -2.12
CA VAL A 19 -17.37 6.39 -1.19
C VAL A 19 -17.88 7.55 -0.33
N PRO A 20 -17.35 7.73 0.87
CA PRO A 20 -17.63 8.93 1.64
C PRO A 20 -17.21 10.17 0.87
N VAL A 21 -18.02 11.20 0.91
CA VAL A 21 -17.78 12.42 0.12
C VAL A 21 -16.40 13.01 0.40
N GLU A 22 -15.99 13.02 1.66
CA GLU A 22 -14.71 13.60 2.07
C GLU A 22 -13.49 12.75 1.62
N GLN A 23 -13.71 11.53 1.14
CA GLN A 23 -12.63 10.67 0.67
C GLN A 23 -12.52 10.59 -0.85
N GLU A 24 -13.39 11.28 -1.56
CA GLU A 24 -13.41 11.21 -3.03
C GLU A 24 -12.07 11.63 -3.64
N GLU A 25 -11.53 12.76 -3.23
CA GLU A 25 -10.29 13.28 -3.81
C GLU A 25 -9.11 12.36 -3.49
N LEU A 26 -9.07 11.83 -2.28
CA LEU A 26 -8.03 10.89 -1.89
C LEU A 26 -8.08 9.62 -2.74
N LEU A 27 -9.29 9.14 -3.03
CA LEU A 27 -9.48 7.95 -3.85
C LEU A 27 -9.05 8.21 -5.30
N ARG A 28 -9.36 9.38 -5.85
CA ARG A 28 -8.93 9.75 -7.20
C ARG A 28 -7.42 9.84 -7.30
N GLN A 29 -6.79 10.39 -6.27
CA GLN A 29 -5.34 10.45 -6.21
C GLN A 29 -4.74 9.06 -6.14
N ALA A 30 -5.33 8.17 -5.35
CA ALA A 30 -4.88 6.79 -5.26
C ALA A 30 -4.96 6.08 -6.61
N ALA A 31 -6.02 6.34 -7.38
CA ALA A 31 -6.17 5.75 -8.71
C ALA A 31 -5.06 6.22 -9.65
N ARG A 32 -4.72 7.52 -9.63
CA ARG A 32 -3.63 8.05 -10.44
C ARG A 32 -2.29 7.45 -10.01
N ASN A 33 -2.06 7.32 -8.72
CA ASN A 33 -0.85 6.72 -8.20
C ASN A 33 -0.72 5.26 -8.63
N LEU A 34 -1.82 4.53 -8.64
CA LEU A 34 -1.81 3.13 -9.06
C LEU A 34 -1.42 3.01 -10.53
N ASP A 35 -1.94 3.88 -11.40
CA ASP A 35 -1.55 3.88 -12.81
C ASP A 35 -0.04 4.08 -12.97
N VAL A 36 0.53 4.99 -12.20
CA VAL A 36 1.98 5.24 -12.24
C VAL A 36 2.74 4.01 -11.76
N LEU A 37 2.32 3.40 -10.66
CA LEU A 37 2.99 2.23 -10.11
C LEU A 37 2.98 1.07 -11.09
N VAL A 38 1.87 0.85 -11.77
CA VAL A 38 1.77 -0.22 -12.76
C VAL A 38 2.68 0.05 -13.95
N SER A 39 2.73 1.29 -14.45
CA SER A 39 3.61 1.67 -15.54
C SER A 39 5.08 1.45 -15.19
N GLU A 40 5.47 1.87 -13.99
CA GLU A 40 6.84 1.69 -13.51
C GLU A 40 7.19 0.21 -13.38
N MET A 41 6.26 -0.59 -12.87
CA MET A 41 6.51 -2.02 -12.70
C MET A 41 6.64 -2.72 -14.05
N LYS A 42 5.85 -2.32 -15.05
CA LYS A 42 5.99 -2.85 -16.40
C LYS A 42 7.38 -2.60 -16.96
N GLU A 43 7.90 -1.40 -16.77
CA GLU A 43 9.24 -1.05 -17.23
C GLU A 43 10.31 -1.85 -16.52
N LYS A 44 10.19 -2.01 -15.21
CA LYS A 44 11.20 -2.71 -14.41
C LYS A 44 11.25 -4.20 -14.71
N THR A 45 10.10 -4.81 -14.88
CA THR A 45 10.02 -6.28 -15.04
C THR A 45 10.02 -6.73 -16.49
N GLY A 46 9.67 -5.83 -17.41
CA GLY A 46 9.47 -6.20 -18.80
C GLY A 46 8.23 -7.04 -19.06
N LEU A 47 7.40 -7.22 -18.04
CA LEU A 47 6.16 -7.98 -18.20
C LEU A 47 5.11 -7.15 -18.93
N ILE A 48 4.40 -7.80 -19.83
CA ILE A 48 3.35 -7.14 -20.62
C ILE A 48 1.97 -7.47 -20.08
N GLN A 49 1.81 -8.64 -19.48
CA GLN A 49 0.51 -9.08 -18.97
C GLN A 49 0.11 -8.28 -17.74
N LEU A 50 -1.03 -7.61 -17.84
CA LEU A 50 -1.51 -6.71 -16.79
C LEU A 50 -1.79 -7.45 -15.48
N ASP A 51 -2.38 -8.64 -15.56
CA ASP A 51 -2.69 -9.43 -14.36
C ASP A 51 -1.44 -9.76 -13.55
N ARG A 52 -0.34 -10.10 -14.20
CA ARG A 52 0.92 -10.38 -13.51
C ARG A 52 1.52 -9.14 -12.91
N VAL A 53 1.51 -8.04 -13.65
CA VAL A 53 2.00 -6.76 -13.15
C VAL A 53 1.20 -6.32 -11.94
N LEU A 54 -0.13 -6.43 -12.02
CA LEU A 54 -1.00 -6.07 -10.92
C LEU A 54 -0.75 -6.94 -9.69
N SER A 55 -0.49 -8.23 -9.89
CA SER A 55 -0.17 -9.11 -8.77
C SER A 55 1.09 -8.66 -8.03
N ILE A 56 2.11 -8.29 -8.78
CA ILE A 56 3.36 -7.80 -8.19
C ILE A 56 3.14 -6.47 -7.47
N VAL A 57 2.44 -5.55 -8.09
CA VAL A 57 2.14 -4.25 -7.48
C VAL A 57 1.33 -4.44 -6.21
N ALA A 58 0.29 -5.27 -6.27
CA ALA A 58 -0.56 -5.53 -5.11
C ALA A 58 0.25 -6.17 -3.97
N LEU A 59 1.12 -7.10 -4.29
CA LEU A 59 1.96 -7.74 -3.29
C LEU A 59 2.90 -6.73 -2.64
N ASN A 60 3.52 -5.87 -3.45
CA ASN A 60 4.41 -4.83 -2.91
C ASN A 60 3.66 -3.87 -2.01
N LEU A 61 2.47 -3.43 -2.42
CA LEU A 61 1.66 -2.52 -1.62
C LEU A 61 1.22 -3.17 -0.32
N SER A 62 0.83 -4.45 -0.37
CA SER A 62 0.46 -5.19 0.83
C SER A 62 1.63 -5.34 1.78
N PHE A 63 2.81 -5.58 1.23
CA PHE A 63 4.02 -5.70 2.03
C PHE A 63 4.37 -4.37 2.71
N GLU A 64 4.32 -3.27 1.96
CA GLU A 64 4.57 -1.94 2.51
C GLU A 64 3.56 -1.58 3.59
N LEU A 65 2.29 -1.90 3.36
CA LEU A 65 1.25 -1.64 4.35
C LEU A 65 1.50 -2.43 5.63
N SER A 66 1.90 -3.71 5.50
CA SER A 66 2.24 -4.53 6.65
C SER A 66 3.42 -3.96 7.43
N GLN A 67 4.44 -3.46 6.71
CA GLN A 67 5.58 -2.82 7.34
C GLN A 67 5.16 -1.56 8.11
N GLU A 68 4.30 -0.74 7.54
CA GLU A 68 3.81 0.47 8.20
C GLU A 68 2.99 0.14 9.45
N LYS A 69 2.14 -0.87 9.39
CA LYS A 69 1.38 -1.33 10.55
C LYS A 69 2.31 -1.83 11.64
N ASN A 70 3.33 -2.60 11.27
CA ASN A 70 4.29 -3.12 12.23
C ASN A 70 5.07 -1.99 12.88
N LYS A 71 5.49 -1.00 12.11
CA LYS A 71 6.18 0.17 12.65
C LYS A 71 5.31 0.93 13.65
N ALA A 72 4.06 1.17 13.30
CA ALA A 72 3.13 1.87 14.17
C ALA A 72 2.91 1.10 15.47
N ALA A 73 2.68 -0.21 15.38
CA ALA A 73 2.49 -1.05 16.55
C ALA A 73 3.74 -1.06 17.44
N LYS A 74 4.92 -1.11 16.83
CA LYS A 74 6.17 -1.11 17.58
C LYS A 74 6.46 0.23 18.23
N ILE A 75 6.12 1.32 17.57
CA ILE A 75 6.25 2.65 18.16
C ILE A 75 5.34 2.76 19.37
N GLU A 76 4.12 2.28 19.30
CA GLU A 76 3.22 2.26 20.44
C GLU A 76 3.79 1.45 21.61
N ASP A 77 4.35 0.27 21.30
CA ASP A 77 4.97 -0.56 22.32
C ASP A 77 6.15 0.14 22.97
N VAL A 78 6.96 0.82 22.17
CA VAL A 78 8.10 1.57 22.69
C VAL A 78 7.65 2.67 23.65
N LEU A 79 6.59 3.39 23.30
CA LEU A 79 6.04 4.42 24.18
C LEU A 79 5.53 3.85 25.50
N ARG A 80 5.07 2.60 25.48
CA ARG A 80 4.60 1.93 26.71
C ARG A 80 5.73 1.32 27.52
N THR A 81 6.71 0.71 26.86
CA THR A 81 7.70 -0.15 27.52
C THR A 81 9.13 0.38 27.47
N GLY A 82 9.42 1.35 26.62
CA GLY A 82 10.70 2.01 26.57
C GLY A 82 11.60 1.60 25.41
N ILE A 83 12.80 2.18 25.40
CA ILE A 83 13.74 2.13 24.27
C ILE A 83 14.25 0.72 23.97
N GLN A 84 14.40 -0.12 24.98
CA GLN A 84 14.92 -1.48 24.78
C GLN A 84 14.05 -2.30 23.85
N GLN A 85 12.75 -2.07 23.89
CA GLN A 85 11.82 -2.75 22.98
C GLN A 85 12.02 -2.31 21.54
N LEU A 86 12.39 -1.06 21.33
CA LEU A 86 12.62 -0.54 19.99
C LEU A 86 13.80 -1.26 19.33
N ASP A 87 14.91 -1.40 20.01
CA ASP A 87 16.10 -2.08 19.49
C ASP A 87 15.78 -3.51 19.11
N HIS A 88 15.11 -4.23 20.00
CA HIS A 88 14.73 -5.61 19.75
C HIS A 88 13.79 -5.71 18.54
N SER A 89 12.86 -4.79 18.42
CA SER A 89 11.91 -4.76 17.29
C SER A 89 12.63 -4.53 15.96
N LEU A 90 13.62 -3.66 15.93
CA LEU A 90 14.40 -3.41 14.74
C LEU A 90 15.19 -4.65 14.30
N GLU A 91 15.76 -5.39 15.24
CA GLU A 91 16.44 -6.63 14.93
C GLU A 91 15.48 -7.65 14.31
N ASN A 92 14.28 -7.78 14.86
CA ASN A 92 13.29 -8.69 14.33
C ASN A 92 12.88 -8.33 12.91
N ILE A 93 12.74 -7.05 12.61
CA ILE A 93 12.42 -6.61 11.26
C ILE A 93 13.54 -6.96 10.29
N ARG A 94 14.78 -6.78 10.70
CA ARG A 94 15.95 -7.10 9.87
C ARG A 94 16.00 -8.60 9.55
N VAL A 95 15.79 -9.43 10.55
CA VAL A 95 15.78 -10.89 10.35
C VAL A 95 14.67 -11.28 9.38
N ASN A 96 13.48 -10.72 9.52
CA ASN A 96 12.38 -11.03 8.63
C ASN A 96 12.69 -10.66 7.18
N LYS A 97 13.37 -9.54 6.95
CA LYS A 97 13.77 -9.13 5.61
C LYS A 97 14.79 -10.09 4.99
N GLU A 98 15.69 -10.62 5.79
CA GLU A 98 16.71 -11.56 5.32
C GLU A 98 16.12 -12.90 4.89
N GLN A 99 14.95 -13.25 5.39
CA GLN A 99 14.27 -14.49 5.03
C GLN A 99 13.61 -14.44 3.67
N TYR A 100 13.44 -13.26 3.11
CA TYR A 100 12.85 -13.07 1.79
C TYR A 100 13.94 -12.71 0.78
#